data_212d2d29545256c72e70331f746d3130
#
_entry.id   212d2d29545256c72e70331f746d3130
#
_cell.length_a   1.000
_cell.length_b   1.000
_cell.length_c   1.000
_cell.angle_alpha   90.00
_cell.angle_beta   90.00
_cell.angle_gamma   90.00
#
_symmetry.space_group_name_H-M   'P 1'
#
loop_
_entity.id
_entity.type
_entity.pdbx_description
1 polymer ?
#
loop_
_entity_poly.entity_id
_entity_poly.type
_entity_poly.pdbx_seq_one_letter_code
_entity_poly.pdbx_strand_id
1 'polypeptide(L)'
;MIHTDRLTRLFLALASIDNPSRQEAAVSTYIKNQLDELGIRWREDGTGELIHGNAGNLYGYLPGALDLPPILLSAHMDSVDPAVGKHPTLHPDGTITSDGTTVLGADDLSGVAAILEAVRSVEESGAAHRPIELLFDVAEEPYCAGIQHFDFPSLQSKEAYILDLTGPVGSAAYQAPSILA
;
A
#
# COMPACT_ATOMS: atom_id res chain seq x y z
N MET A 1 16.46 6.89 -8.59
CA MET A 1 15.56 7.71 -9.49
C MET A 1 14.32 6.86 -9.74
N ILE A 2 13.11 7.43 -9.69
CA ILE A 2 11.86 6.70 -9.98
C ILE A 2 11.87 6.23 -11.44
N HIS A 3 11.53 4.96 -11.65
CA HIS A 3 11.43 4.35 -12.96
C HIS A 3 9.97 4.24 -13.40
N THR A 4 9.50 5.20 -14.21
CA THR A 4 8.09 5.30 -14.62
C THR A 4 7.54 4.01 -15.24
N ASP A 5 8.29 3.38 -16.14
CA ASP A 5 7.85 2.12 -16.78
C ASP A 5 7.72 0.97 -15.77
N ARG A 6 8.57 0.94 -14.73
CA ARG A 6 8.48 -0.06 -13.67
C ARG A 6 7.29 0.22 -12.77
N LEU A 7 7.09 1.48 -12.37
CA LEU A 7 5.92 1.90 -11.60
C LEU A 7 4.63 1.56 -12.33
N THR A 8 4.54 1.84 -13.63
CA THR A 8 3.37 1.51 -14.45
C THR A 8 3.11 0.00 -14.47
N ARG A 9 4.14 -0.83 -14.71
CA ARG A 9 3.99 -2.29 -14.68
C ARG A 9 3.59 -2.81 -13.31
N LEU A 10 4.15 -2.25 -12.24
CA LEU A 10 3.84 -2.60 -10.87
C LEU A 10 2.37 -2.31 -10.55
N PHE A 11 1.90 -1.10 -10.91
CA PHE A 11 0.49 -0.75 -10.72
C PHE A 11 -0.44 -1.64 -11.54
N LEU A 12 -0.15 -1.89 -12.83
CA LEU A 12 -0.96 -2.79 -13.66
C LEU A 12 -1.03 -4.22 -13.09
N ALA A 13 0.09 -4.72 -12.57
CA ALA A 13 0.11 -6.04 -11.92
C ALA A 13 -0.78 -6.07 -10.68
N LEU A 14 -0.68 -5.08 -9.79
CA LEU A 14 -1.52 -4.94 -8.61
C LEU A 14 -2.99 -4.78 -8.99
N ALA A 15 -3.31 -3.87 -9.91
CA ALA A 15 -4.67 -3.61 -10.36
C ALA A 15 -5.33 -4.79 -11.09
N SER A 16 -4.56 -5.80 -11.50
CA SER A 16 -5.08 -7.06 -12.08
C SER A 16 -5.39 -8.13 -11.03
N ILE A 17 -5.09 -7.90 -9.76
CA ILE A 17 -5.35 -8.85 -8.68
C ILE A 17 -6.71 -8.51 -8.06
N ASP A 18 -7.56 -9.53 -7.91
CA ASP A 18 -8.81 -9.41 -7.18
C ASP A 18 -8.55 -9.15 -5.70
N ASN A 19 -9.17 -8.10 -5.15
CA ASN A 19 -8.89 -7.64 -3.79
C ASN A 19 -10.09 -6.98 -3.09
N PRO A 20 -11.29 -7.57 -3.14
CA PRO A 20 -12.38 -7.01 -2.36
C PRO A 20 -12.05 -7.05 -0.86
N SER A 21 -12.59 -6.10 -0.09
CA SER A 21 -12.34 -6.02 1.36
C SER A 21 -12.50 -7.36 2.06
N ARG A 22 -11.56 -7.72 2.93
CA ARG A 22 -11.40 -9.00 3.63
C ARG A 22 -10.95 -10.18 2.76
N GLN A 23 -10.57 -9.96 1.50
CA GLN A 23 -10.06 -10.99 0.59
C GLN A 23 -8.73 -10.57 -0.06
N GLU A 24 -7.87 -9.92 0.68
CA GLU A 24 -6.63 -9.28 0.22
C GLU A 24 -5.42 -10.24 0.11
N ALA A 25 -5.58 -11.52 0.42
CA ALA A 25 -4.45 -12.48 0.49
C ALA A 25 -3.59 -12.51 -0.78
N ALA A 26 -4.18 -12.33 -1.95
CA ALA A 26 -3.43 -12.33 -3.21
C ALA A 26 -2.57 -11.07 -3.36
N VAL A 27 -3.10 -9.88 -3.01
CA VAL A 27 -2.35 -8.62 -2.99
C VAL A 27 -1.27 -8.67 -1.91
N SER A 28 -1.61 -9.12 -0.70
CA SER A 28 -0.64 -9.31 0.40
C SER A 28 0.53 -10.21 -0.04
N THR A 29 0.23 -11.33 -0.71
CA THR A 29 1.27 -12.23 -1.24
C THR A 29 2.14 -11.53 -2.29
N TYR A 30 1.55 -10.74 -3.18
CA TYR A 30 2.29 -9.97 -4.17
C TYR A 30 3.25 -8.97 -3.49
N ILE A 31 2.77 -8.22 -2.51
CA ILE A 31 3.58 -7.25 -1.75
C ILE A 31 4.72 -7.97 -1.02
N LYS A 32 4.45 -9.09 -0.32
CA LYS A 32 5.47 -9.89 0.36
C LYS A 32 6.60 -10.31 -0.58
N ASN A 33 6.26 -10.77 -1.79
CA ASN A 33 7.26 -11.13 -2.80
C ASN A 33 8.12 -9.93 -3.21
N GLN A 34 7.51 -8.73 -3.35
CA GLN A 34 8.28 -7.51 -3.65
C GLN A 34 9.21 -7.11 -2.50
N LEU A 35 8.77 -7.27 -1.25
CA LEU A 35 9.59 -7.01 -0.06
C LEU A 35 10.74 -8.03 0.06
N ASP A 36 10.48 -9.30 -0.22
CA ASP A 36 11.49 -10.37 -0.22
C ASP A 36 12.56 -10.11 -1.28
N GLU A 37 12.19 -9.69 -2.51
CA GLU A 37 13.12 -9.29 -3.56
C GLU A 37 14.05 -8.14 -3.15
N LEU A 38 13.57 -7.26 -2.28
CA LEU A 38 14.31 -6.13 -1.74
C LEU A 38 15.09 -6.47 -0.45
N GLY A 39 14.96 -7.70 0.07
CA GLY A 39 15.56 -8.10 1.32
C GLY A 39 14.94 -7.40 2.55
N ILE A 40 13.75 -6.85 2.41
CA ILE A 40 13.04 -6.15 3.49
C ILE A 40 12.35 -7.18 4.37
N ARG A 41 12.64 -7.14 5.67
CA ARG A 41 11.96 -8.00 6.64
C ARG A 41 10.53 -7.52 6.86
N TRP A 42 9.59 -8.44 6.85
CA TRP A 42 8.18 -8.16 7.04
C TRP A 42 7.54 -9.13 8.05
N ARG A 43 6.40 -8.75 8.56
CA ARG A 43 5.49 -9.58 9.37
C ARG A 43 4.05 -9.26 9.00
N GLU A 44 3.21 -10.26 9.05
CA GLU A 44 1.75 -10.12 8.96
C GLU A 44 1.15 -10.37 10.34
N ASP A 45 0.18 -9.56 10.73
CA ASP A 45 -0.50 -9.71 12.01
C ASP A 45 -1.71 -10.66 11.92
N GLY A 46 -2.36 -10.92 13.07
CA GLY A 46 -3.54 -11.82 13.15
C GLY A 46 -4.87 -11.15 12.82
N THR A 47 -4.87 -9.95 12.26
CA THR A 47 -6.10 -9.17 12.02
C THR A 47 -7.11 -9.91 11.15
N GLY A 48 -6.64 -10.64 10.13
CA GLY A 48 -7.52 -11.39 9.24
C GLY A 48 -8.50 -12.29 9.97
N GLU A 49 -8.06 -13.01 11.01
CA GLU A 49 -8.94 -13.87 11.83
C GLU A 49 -10.00 -13.05 12.59
N LEU A 50 -9.62 -11.87 13.08
CA LEU A 50 -10.49 -11.00 13.87
C LEU A 50 -11.63 -10.37 13.07
N ILE A 51 -11.35 -10.03 11.80
CA ILE A 51 -12.31 -9.36 10.90
C ILE A 51 -12.99 -10.34 9.93
N HIS A 52 -12.76 -11.66 10.08
CA HIS A 52 -13.23 -12.70 9.15
C HIS A 52 -12.71 -12.48 7.72
N GLY A 53 -11.46 -12.02 7.58
CA GLY A 53 -10.72 -11.86 6.34
C GLY A 53 -9.73 -13.01 6.10
N ASN A 54 -9.02 -12.96 4.98
CA ASN A 54 -8.05 -13.97 4.57
C ASN A 54 -6.59 -13.47 4.59
N ALA A 55 -6.35 -12.23 5.03
CA ALA A 55 -5.04 -11.61 5.23
C ALA A 55 -5.06 -10.71 6.46
N GLY A 56 -3.89 -10.47 7.07
CA GLY A 56 -3.69 -9.49 8.13
C GLY A 56 -3.00 -8.22 7.62
N ASN A 57 -2.83 -7.24 8.52
CA ASN A 57 -2.01 -6.07 8.20
C ASN A 57 -0.55 -6.50 8.01
N LEU A 58 0.07 -6.01 6.95
CA LEU A 58 1.44 -6.35 6.59
C LEU A 58 2.37 -5.19 6.97
N TYR A 59 3.30 -5.45 7.88
CA TYR A 59 4.31 -4.50 8.31
C TYR A 59 5.68 -4.89 7.76
N GLY A 60 6.42 -3.91 7.21
CA GLY A 60 7.79 -4.06 6.74
C GLY A 60 8.72 -3.04 7.41
N TYR A 61 10.01 -3.37 7.48
CA TYR A 61 11.03 -2.48 8.02
C TYR A 61 12.29 -2.50 7.15
N LEU A 62 12.62 -1.34 6.61
CA LEU A 62 13.88 -1.09 5.90
C LEU A 62 14.82 -0.29 6.81
N PRO A 63 15.96 -0.86 7.25
CA PRO A 63 16.94 -0.13 8.05
C PRO A 63 17.58 0.97 7.21
N GLY A 64 17.84 2.13 7.81
CA GLY A 64 18.55 3.25 7.18
C GLY A 64 19.94 3.46 7.78
N ALA A 65 20.79 4.18 7.06
CA ALA A 65 22.14 4.54 7.50
C ALA A 65 22.20 5.86 8.31
N LEU A 66 21.14 6.67 8.24
CA LEU A 66 21.07 7.92 8.99
C LEU A 66 20.52 7.67 10.40
N ASP A 67 21.16 8.28 11.41
CA ASP A 67 20.67 8.27 12.79
C ASP A 67 19.50 9.27 12.96
N LEU A 68 18.38 8.91 12.38
CA LEU A 68 17.12 9.65 12.40
C LEU A 68 15.97 8.71 12.75
N PRO A 69 14.89 9.22 13.36
CA PRO A 69 13.69 8.42 13.56
C PRO A 69 13.15 7.89 12.23
N PRO A 70 12.56 6.69 12.20
CA PRO A 70 11.90 6.17 11.01
C PRO A 70 10.78 7.10 10.51
N ILE A 71 10.41 6.95 9.24
CA ILE A 71 9.12 7.40 8.70
C ILE A 71 8.26 6.18 8.42
N LEU A 72 6.94 6.33 8.57
CA LEU A 72 5.97 5.34 8.14
C LEU A 72 5.39 5.73 6.78
N LEU A 73 5.36 4.79 5.85
CA LEU A 73 4.62 4.89 4.59
C LEU A 73 3.48 3.87 4.65
N SER A 74 2.26 4.29 4.38
CA SER A 74 1.09 3.42 4.48
C SER A 74 0.16 3.58 3.28
N ALA A 75 -0.47 2.45 2.90
CA ALA A 75 -1.50 2.33 1.89
C ALA A 75 -2.36 1.10 2.19
N HIS A 76 -3.65 1.08 1.81
CA HIS A 76 -4.48 -0.09 2.02
C HIS A 76 -4.43 -1.08 0.85
N MET A 77 -4.80 -2.35 1.13
CA MET A 77 -4.72 -3.45 0.17
C MET A 77 -6.04 -3.82 -0.48
N ASP A 78 -7.15 -3.41 0.10
CA ASP A 78 -8.48 -3.74 -0.41
C ASP A 78 -9.00 -2.69 -1.41
N SER A 79 -10.10 -3.01 -2.06
CA SER A 79 -10.88 -2.10 -2.91
C SER A 79 -12.35 -2.37 -2.71
N VAL A 80 -13.18 -1.33 -2.94
CA VAL A 80 -14.64 -1.46 -2.95
C VAL A 80 -15.13 -2.42 -4.04
N ASP A 81 -16.28 -3.03 -3.83
CA ASP A 81 -16.91 -3.86 -4.87
C ASP A 81 -17.46 -3.02 -6.03
N PRO A 82 -17.46 -3.58 -7.27
CA PRO A 82 -17.00 -4.90 -7.66
C PRO A 82 -15.48 -4.96 -7.94
N ALA A 83 -14.75 -5.81 -7.25
CA ALA A 83 -13.29 -5.93 -7.33
C ALA A 83 -12.80 -7.35 -7.69
N VAL A 84 -13.66 -8.14 -8.35
CA VAL A 84 -13.35 -9.51 -8.82
C VAL A 84 -13.42 -9.57 -10.34
N GLY A 85 -12.39 -10.16 -10.97
CA GLY A 85 -12.25 -10.19 -12.42
C GLY A 85 -11.76 -8.87 -13.01
N LYS A 86 -10.81 -8.22 -12.36
CA LYS A 86 -10.29 -6.91 -12.79
C LYS A 86 -9.44 -6.99 -14.04
N HIS A 87 -9.69 -6.09 -15.00
CA HIS A 87 -8.96 -5.97 -16.25
C HIS A 87 -8.51 -4.53 -16.52
N PRO A 88 -7.38 -4.09 -15.94
CA PRO A 88 -6.86 -2.75 -16.19
C PRO A 88 -6.34 -2.60 -17.62
N THR A 89 -6.60 -1.46 -18.24
CA THR A 89 -6.16 -1.13 -19.59
C THR A 89 -5.31 0.12 -19.58
N LEU A 90 -4.08 0.02 -20.09
CA LEU A 90 -3.20 1.17 -20.35
C LEU A 90 -3.48 1.73 -21.73
N HIS A 91 -3.84 3.01 -21.80
CA HIS A 91 -4.10 3.73 -23.04
C HIS A 91 -2.83 4.40 -23.59
N PRO A 92 -2.80 4.74 -24.90
CA PRO A 92 -1.62 5.38 -25.52
C PRO A 92 -1.24 6.73 -24.93
N ASP A 93 -2.16 7.44 -24.28
CA ASP A 93 -1.93 8.71 -23.59
C ASP A 93 -1.37 8.55 -22.17
N GLY A 94 -1.18 7.29 -21.71
CA GLY A 94 -0.72 6.95 -20.38
C GLY A 94 -1.83 6.80 -19.33
N THR A 95 -3.07 7.03 -19.67
CA THR A 95 -4.21 6.79 -18.78
C THR A 95 -4.41 5.30 -18.56
N ILE A 96 -4.73 4.90 -17.32
CA ILE A 96 -5.11 3.52 -16.99
C ILE A 96 -6.56 3.51 -16.52
N THR A 97 -7.37 2.63 -17.10
CA THR A 97 -8.79 2.48 -16.74
C THR A 97 -9.14 1.02 -16.48
N SER A 98 -10.23 0.78 -15.78
CA SER A 98 -10.88 -0.54 -15.81
C SER A 98 -11.56 -0.75 -17.15
N ASP A 99 -12.06 -1.96 -17.39
CA ASP A 99 -12.91 -2.29 -18.56
C ASP A 99 -14.37 -1.86 -18.36
N GLY A 100 -14.71 -1.27 -17.21
CA GLY A 100 -16.05 -0.82 -16.84
C GLY A 100 -16.92 -1.89 -16.17
N THR A 101 -16.42 -3.12 -15.99
CA THR A 101 -17.14 -4.19 -15.26
C THR A 101 -16.80 -4.22 -13.78
N THR A 102 -15.60 -3.71 -13.42
CA THR A 102 -15.11 -3.61 -12.06
C THR A 102 -14.56 -2.22 -11.77
N VAL A 103 -14.24 -1.94 -10.51
CA VAL A 103 -13.37 -0.83 -10.15
C VAL A 103 -11.95 -1.07 -10.69
N LEU A 104 -11.19 0.01 -10.91
CA LEU A 104 -9.77 -0.10 -11.24
C LEU A 104 -8.95 -0.54 -10.00
N GLY A 105 -9.37 -0.11 -8.81
CA GLY A 105 -8.66 -0.31 -7.56
C GLY A 105 -7.44 0.61 -7.41
N ALA A 106 -7.45 1.78 -8.08
CA ALA A 106 -6.37 2.77 -7.91
C ALA A 106 -6.32 3.32 -6.49
N ASP A 107 -7.45 3.38 -5.84
CA ASP A 107 -7.67 3.54 -4.43
C ASP A 107 -7.60 2.15 -3.75
N ASP A 108 -6.56 1.78 -2.98
CA ASP A 108 -5.29 2.54 -2.84
C ASP A 108 -4.09 1.73 -3.38
N LEU A 109 -4.31 0.87 -4.39
CA LEU A 109 -3.20 0.13 -5.04
C LEU A 109 -2.21 1.08 -5.74
N SER A 110 -2.59 2.33 -6.02
CA SER A 110 -1.66 3.34 -6.52
C SER A 110 -0.68 3.79 -5.44
N GLY A 111 -1.14 3.95 -4.20
CA GLY A 111 -0.30 4.19 -3.03
C GLY A 111 0.63 3.01 -2.76
N VAL A 112 0.13 1.77 -2.81
CA VAL A 112 0.95 0.56 -2.70
C VAL A 112 2.06 0.56 -3.76
N ALA A 113 1.74 0.81 -5.03
CA ALA A 113 2.72 0.85 -6.11
C ALA A 113 3.76 1.96 -5.91
N ALA A 114 3.32 3.15 -5.49
CA ALA A 114 4.19 4.28 -5.22
C ALA A 114 5.18 3.99 -4.09
N ILE A 115 4.72 3.38 -3.00
CA ILE A 115 5.56 2.98 -1.86
C ILE A 115 6.63 1.97 -2.32
N LEU A 116 6.23 0.90 -2.99
CA LEU A 116 7.14 -0.16 -3.43
C LEU A 116 8.19 0.37 -4.41
N GLU A 117 7.81 1.23 -5.37
CA GLU A 117 8.76 1.86 -6.30
C GLU A 117 9.68 2.84 -5.57
N ALA A 118 9.17 3.65 -4.63
CA ALA A 118 9.98 4.60 -3.87
C ALA A 118 11.06 3.87 -3.07
N VAL A 119 10.69 2.83 -2.34
CA VAL A 119 11.62 2.02 -1.54
C VAL A 119 12.67 1.35 -2.43
N ARG A 120 12.26 0.73 -3.54
CA ARG A 120 13.18 0.14 -4.52
C ARG A 120 14.15 1.18 -5.08
N SER A 121 13.65 2.37 -5.43
CA SER A 121 14.50 3.45 -5.96
C SER A 121 15.49 3.98 -4.93
N VAL A 122 15.13 4.00 -3.65
CA VAL A 122 16.03 4.36 -2.54
C VAL A 122 17.14 3.34 -2.43
N GLU A 123 16.82 2.04 -2.37
CA GLU A 123 17.80 0.95 -2.30
C GLU A 123 18.75 0.95 -3.50
N GLU A 124 18.20 1.03 -4.72
CA GLU A 124 19.01 1.08 -5.95
C GLU A 124 19.93 2.29 -6.04
N SER A 125 19.58 3.40 -5.39
CA SER A 125 20.40 4.60 -5.39
C SER A 125 21.67 4.48 -4.56
N GLY A 126 21.67 3.60 -3.55
CA GLY A 126 22.72 3.47 -2.54
C GLY A 126 22.89 4.73 -1.67
N ALA A 127 21.95 5.68 -1.74
CA ALA A 127 22.00 6.90 -0.93
C ALA A 127 21.68 6.59 0.53
N ALA A 128 22.38 7.26 1.45
CA ALA A 128 22.06 7.18 2.86
C ALA A 128 20.66 7.76 3.12
N HIS A 129 19.83 6.99 3.81
CA HIS A 129 18.46 7.37 4.15
C HIS A 129 18.14 7.03 5.61
N ARG A 130 17.10 7.63 6.15
CA ARG A 130 16.54 7.27 7.45
C ARG A 130 15.83 5.91 7.37
N PRO A 131 15.65 5.18 8.46
CA PRO A 131 14.85 3.96 8.44
C PRO A 131 13.43 4.22 7.94
N ILE A 132 12.83 3.24 7.27
CA ILE A 132 11.48 3.33 6.72
C ILE A 132 10.65 2.16 7.27
N GLU A 133 9.52 2.47 7.87
CA GLU A 133 8.47 1.53 8.22
C GLU A 133 7.43 1.52 7.10
N LEU A 134 6.94 0.35 6.76
CA LEU A 134 5.91 0.14 5.74
C LEU A 134 4.71 -0.52 6.42
N LEU A 135 3.52 -0.05 6.11
CA LEU A 135 2.28 -0.63 6.60
C LEU A 135 1.27 -0.71 5.47
N PHE A 136 0.87 -1.93 5.15
CA PHE A 136 -0.18 -2.20 4.20
C PHE A 136 -1.33 -2.85 4.96
N ASP A 137 -2.42 -2.13 5.12
CA ASP A 137 -3.53 -2.60 5.91
C ASP A 137 -4.62 -3.26 5.08
N VAL A 138 -5.48 -4.02 5.76
CA VAL A 138 -6.60 -4.76 5.19
C VAL A 138 -7.92 -4.12 5.59
N ALA A 139 -8.94 -4.25 4.76
CA ALA A 139 -10.31 -3.81 5.04
C ALA A 139 -10.37 -2.36 5.53
N GLU A 140 -9.73 -1.45 4.79
CA GLU A 140 -9.83 0.00 5.02
C GLU A 140 -11.22 0.50 4.64
N GLU A 141 -11.70 0.15 3.46
CA GLU A 141 -12.96 0.58 2.87
C GLU A 141 -14.20 0.35 3.77
N PRO A 142 -14.30 -0.76 4.52
CA PRO A 142 -15.33 -0.91 5.53
C PRO A 142 -14.95 -0.23 6.87
N TYR A 143 -14.74 1.08 6.82
CA TYR A 143 -14.49 1.94 7.99
C TYR A 143 -13.19 1.61 8.74
N CYS A 144 -12.10 1.41 8.02
CA CYS A 144 -10.76 1.13 8.58
C CYS A 144 -10.78 -0.08 9.52
N ALA A 145 -11.55 -1.14 9.19
CA ALA A 145 -11.79 -2.26 10.10
C ALA A 145 -10.50 -3.01 10.46
N GLY A 146 -9.56 -3.14 9.51
CA GLY A 146 -8.31 -3.87 9.73
C GLY A 146 -7.32 -3.11 10.61
N ILE A 147 -7.09 -1.85 10.31
CA ILE A 147 -6.06 -1.05 11.01
C ILE A 147 -6.38 -0.83 12.49
N GLN A 148 -7.65 -0.94 12.91
CA GLN A 148 -8.07 -0.85 14.32
C GLN A 148 -7.45 -1.95 15.20
N HIS A 149 -7.00 -3.05 14.62
CA HIS A 149 -6.37 -4.18 15.31
C HIS A 149 -4.85 -4.17 15.25
N PHE A 150 -4.25 -3.19 14.55
CA PHE A 150 -2.81 -3.09 14.45
C PHE A 150 -2.16 -2.64 15.76
N ASP A 151 -1.00 -3.23 16.09
CA ASP A 151 -0.21 -2.88 17.28
C ASP A 151 0.58 -1.57 17.06
N PHE A 152 -0.09 -0.43 17.12
CA PHE A 152 0.53 0.90 16.96
C PHE A 152 1.70 1.16 17.92
N PRO A 153 1.69 0.73 19.19
CA PRO A 153 2.86 0.85 20.07
C PRO A 153 4.13 0.18 19.56
N SER A 154 4.03 -0.76 18.62
CA SER A 154 5.21 -1.38 18.00
C SER A 154 5.92 -0.49 16.98
N LEU A 155 5.29 0.58 16.49
CA LEU A 155 5.90 1.53 15.56
C LEU A 155 6.94 2.39 16.27
N GLN A 156 8.04 2.65 15.57
CA GLN A 156 9.10 3.55 15.99
C GLN A 156 8.94 4.95 15.36
N SER A 157 8.21 5.02 14.24
CA SER A 157 7.91 6.26 13.51
C SER A 157 7.05 7.21 14.34
N LYS A 158 7.33 8.50 14.19
CA LYS A 158 6.49 9.59 14.73
C LYS A 158 5.87 10.44 13.63
N GLU A 159 6.21 10.13 12.39
CA GLU A 159 5.71 10.75 11.17
C GLU A 159 5.18 9.65 10.26
N ALA A 160 3.96 9.80 9.76
CA ALA A 160 3.33 8.87 8.84
C ALA A 160 2.87 9.61 7.58
N TYR A 161 3.06 8.97 6.44
CA TYR A 161 2.54 9.39 5.14
C TYR A 161 1.61 8.29 4.65
N ILE A 162 0.32 8.58 4.65
CA ILE A 162 -0.72 7.70 4.13
C ILE A 162 -0.99 8.17 2.70
N LEU A 163 -0.78 7.29 1.72
CA LEU A 163 -0.82 7.64 0.29
C LEU A 163 -2.22 7.46 -0.30
N ASP A 164 -3.23 7.87 0.43
CA ASP A 164 -4.65 7.66 0.17
C ASP A 164 -5.38 9.01 0.11
N LEU A 165 -4.93 9.91 -0.77
CA LEU A 165 -5.55 11.21 -0.97
C LEU A 165 -5.78 11.48 -2.44
N THR A 166 -7.03 11.77 -2.82
CA THR A 166 -7.38 12.26 -4.15
C THR A 166 -7.05 13.74 -4.31
N GLY A 167 -6.63 14.14 -5.51
CA GLY A 167 -6.35 15.54 -5.83
C GLY A 167 -5.04 15.74 -6.60
N PRO A 168 -4.59 17.00 -6.74
CA PRO A 168 -3.32 17.29 -7.40
C PRO A 168 -2.14 16.65 -6.67
N VAL A 169 -1.18 16.10 -7.43
CA VAL A 169 0.05 15.53 -6.86
C VAL A 169 0.78 16.58 -6.00
N GLY A 170 1.18 16.19 -4.79
CA GLY A 170 1.80 17.07 -3.80
C GLY A 170 0.83 17.72 -2.83
N SER A 171 -0.48 17.48 -2.97
CA SER A 171 -1.46 17.83 -1.94
C SER A 171 -1.23 17.01 -0.67
N ALA A 172 -1.50 17.62 0.49
CA ALA A 172 -1.44 16.94 1.78
C ALA A 172 -2.59 17.40 2.67
N ALA A 173 -3.27 16.45 3.33
CA ALA A 173 -4.24 16.72 4.37
C ALA A 173 -3.58 16.48 5.74
N TYR A 174 -3.55 17.52 6.56
CA TYR A 174 -2.98 17.45 7.92
C TYR A 174 -4.03 17.17 9.00
N GLN A 175 -5.30 17.36 8.65
CA GLN A 175 -6.43 17.16 9.55
C GLN A 175 -7.58 16.56 8.76
N ALA A 176 -8.18 15.50 9.30
CA ALA A 176 -9.39 14.91 8.79
C ALA A 176 -10.47 14.96 9.87
N PRO A 177 -11.77 15.11 9.51
CA PRO A 177 -12.85 14.97 10.47
C PRO A 177 -12.86 13.54 10.99
N SER A 178 -13.03 13.37 12.33
CA SER A 178 -13.33 12.06 12.88
C SER A 178 -14.77 11.68 12.51
N ILE A 179 -14.99 10.43 12.12
CA ILE A 179 -16.33 9.87 12.01
C ILE A 179 -16.82 9.66 13.44
N LEU A 180 -17.74 10.51 13.89
CA LEU A 180 -18.49 10.26 15.10
C LEU A 180 -19.68 9.37 14.72
N ALA A 181 -19.61 8.12 15.13
CA ALA A 181 -20.76 7.22 15.05
C ALA A 181 -21.76 7.55 16.17
#